data_a10b5440abc54ea89dd4cad70e526b1a
#
_entry.id   a10b5440abc54ea89dd4cad70e526b1a
#
_cell.length_a   1.000
_cell.length_b   1.000
_cell.length_c   1.000
_cell.angle_alpha   90.00
_cell.angle_beta   90.00
_cell.angle_gamma   90.00
#
_symmetry.space_group_name_H-M   'P 1'
#
loop_
_entity.id
_entity.type
_entity.pdbx_description
1 polymer ?
#
loop_
_entity_poly.entity_id
_entity_poly.type
_entity_poly.pdbx_seq_one_letter_code
_entity_poly.pdbx_strand_id
1 'polypeptide(L)'
;RYNFFNNEVEIITKEKTEKRRVPDPFKYLDNLINEFNAPTIKGLPNFLGGLIGYFSYESFNFIEPKLNLHSPDIPFISICQCNEIIVFDNFKGTFYIIVTTEQKTDDGYQSAKRRIKEIKSAIYSLQPSISQNINRVDKELVSTTNPDEKTFKSYVKNIKSLINDGEIMQAVLSRE
;
A
#
# COMPACT_ATOMS: atom_id res chain seq x y z
N ARG A 1 -2.84 -6.34 9.68
CA ARG A 1 -3.36 -5.67 8.50
C ARG A 1 -4.78 -5.20 8.76
N TYR A 2 -5.14 -4.08 8.19
CA TYR A 2 -6.46 -3.44 8.30
C TYR A 2 -7.06 -3.37 6.90
N ASN A 3 -8.20 -4.03 6.68
CA ASN A 3 -8.96 -4.00 5.44
C ASN A 3 -10.28 -3.27 5.69
N PHE A 4 -10.53 -2.18 5.00
CA PHE A 4 -11.76 -1.40 5.14
C PHE A 4 -12.74 -1.77 4.03
N PHE A 5 -13.93 -2.13 4.46
CA PHE A 5 -15.11 -2.36 3.63
C PHE A 5 -16.18 -1.37 4.09
N ASN A 6 -17.02 -0.83 3.26
CA ASN A 6 -18.07 0.13 3.60
C ASN A 6 -17.96 0.76 5.01
N ASN A 7 -18.70 0.23 5.99
CA ASN A 7 -18.70 0.71 7.38
C ASN A 7 -18.00 -0.24 8.35
N GLU A 8 -17.10 -1.05 7.87
CA GLU A 8 -16.42 -2.08 8.66
C GLU A 8 -14.92 -2.10 8.37
N VAL A 9 -14.12 -2.32 9.42
CA VAL A 9 -12.71 -2.68 9.29
C VAL A 9 -12.50 -4.12 9.78
N GLU A 10 -11.83 -4.91 8.96
CA GLU A 10 -11.32 -6.21 9.32
C GLU A 10 -9.85 -6.08 9.73
N ILE A 11 -9.57 -6.41 10.99
CA ILE A 11 -8.23 -6.33 11.58
C ILE A 11 -7.66 -7.75 11.65
N ILE A 12 -6.62 -8.00 10.86
CA ILE A 12 -5.97 -9.30 10.74
C ILE A 12 -4.62 -9.25 11.46
N THR A 13 -4.50 -10.03 12.52
CA THR A 13 -3.26 -10.28 13.25
C THR A 13 -2.76 -11.70 13.00
N LYS A 14 -1.62 -12.09 13.58
CA LYS A 14 -1.13 -13.47 13.52
C LYS A 14 -2.03 -14.45 14.29
N GLU A 15 -2.75 -13.95 15.29
CA GLU A 15 -3.51 -14.78 16.23
C GLU A 15 -4.99 -14.84 15.89
N LYS A 16 -5.55 -13.73 15.37
CA LYS A 16 -6.99 -13.60 15.14
C LYS A 16 -7.32 -12.60 14.04
N THR A 17 -8.54 -12.73 13.55
CA THR A 17 -9.20 -11.73 12.72
C THR A 17 -10.38 -11.15 13.48
N GLU A 18 -10.46 -9.84 13.59
CA GLU A 18 -11.55 -9.11 14.22
C GLU A 18 -12.22 -8.19 13.20
N LYS A 19 -13.53 -8.00 13.37
CA LYS A 19 -14.29 -7.04 12.60
C LYS A 19 -14.86 -5.98 13.52
N ARG A 20 -14.75 -4.73 13.11
CA ARG A 20 -15.25 -3.58 13.89
C ARG A 20 -16.01 -2.64 12.97
N ARG A 21 -17.11 -2.08 13.46
CA ARG A 21 -17.84 -1.05 12.74
C ARG A 21 -17.05 0.26 12.76
N VAL A 22 -16.78 0.81 11.59
CA VAL A 22 -16.02 2.04 11.39
C VAL A 22 -16.74 2.88 10.34
N PRO A 23 -17.56 3.85 10.76
CA PRO A 23 -18.31 4.70 9.83
C PRO A 23 -17.43 5.61 8.99
N ASP A 24 -16.28 6.02 9.54
CA ASP A 24 -15.32 6.92 8.90
C ASP A 24 -13.92 6.28 8.90
N PRO A 25 -13.51 5.68 7.79
CA PRO A 25 -12.22 5.02 7.68
C PRO A 25 -11.04 5.99 7.76
N PHE A 26 -11.18 7.22 7.28
CA PHE A 26 -10.10 8.21 7.31
C PHE A 26 -9.82 8.68 8.73
N LYS A 27 -10.87 8.96 9.51
CA LYS A 27 -10.71 9.30 10.93
C LYS A 27 -10.11 8.15 11.74
N TYR A 28 -10.48 6.91 11.40
CA TYR A 28 -9.86 5.73 12.02
C TYR A 28 -8.37 5.65 11.70
N LEU A 29 -7.99 5.89 10.43
CA LEU A 29 -6.60 5.91 9.99
C LEU A 29 -5.80 7.04 10.63
N ASP A 30 -6.37 8.23 10.77
CA ASP A 30 -5.72 9.34 11.48
C ASP A 30 -5.38 8.97 12.91
N ASN A 31 -6.31 8.35 13.64
CA ASN A 31 -6.05 7.87 14.98
C ASN A 31 -4.93 6.81 14.99
N LEU A 32 -4.98 5.87 14.04
CA LEU A 32 -3.97 4.83 13.92
C LEU A 32 -2.59 5.40 13.61
N ILE A 33 -2.48 6.38 12.71
CA ILE A 33 -1.22 7.07 12.37
C ILE A 33 -0.66 7.80 13.59
N ASN A 34 -1.51 8.45 14.38
CA ASN A 34 -1.09 9.18 15.57
C ASN A 34 -0.55 8.27 16.70
N GLU A 35 -0.93 6.99 16.70
CA GLU A 35 -0.35 5.99 17.59
C GLU A 35 1.08 5.61 17.19
N PHE A 36 1.44 5.76 15.88
CA PHE A 36 2.76 5.47 15.33
C PHE A 36 3.65 6.71 15.28
N ASN A 37 4.19 7.11 16.40
CA ASN A 37 5.12 8.24 16.46
C ASN A 37 6.57 7.73 16.42
N ALA A 38 7.08 7.43 15.22
CA ALA A 38 8.48 7.06 15.05
C ALA A 38 9.38 8.31 15.08
N PRO A 39 10.45 8.32 15.88
CA PRO A 39 11.35 9.46 15.93
C PRO A 39 12.16 9.61 14.64
N THR A 40 12.41 10.84 14.21
CA THR A 40 13.37 11.11 13.14
C THR A 40 14.80 10.98 13.70
N ILE A 41 15.59 10.05 13.15
CA ILE A 41 16.97 9.80 13.61
C ILE A 41 17.93 10.21 12.50
N LYS A 42 18.83 11.16 12.82
CA LYS A 42 19.85 11.64 11.86
C LYS A 42 20.72 10.47 11.36
N GLY A 43 20.85 10.35 10.05
CA GLY A 43 21.67 9.30 9.42
C GLY A 43 20.92 8.00 9.12
N LEU A 44 19.68 7.84 9.56
CA LEU A 44 18.79 6.76 9.15
C LEU A 44 17.86 7.21 8.01
N PRO A 45 17.26 6.25 7.28
CA PRO A 45 16.22 6.55 6.30
C PRO A 45 15.04 7.29 6.92
N ASN A 46 14.30 8.07 6.12
CA ASN A 46 13.13 8.82 6.61
C ASN A 46 11.97 7.91 7.04
N PHE A 47 11.84 6.74 6.44
CA PHE A 47 10.84 5.76 6.80
C PHE A 47 11.47 4.67 7.68
N LEU A 48 11.06 4.61 8.94
CA LEU A 48 11.58 3.67 9.94
C LEU A 48 10.56 2.56 10.31
N GLY A 49 9.44 2.53 9.65
CA GLY A 49 8.28 1.69 9.92
C GLY A 49 7.01 2.52 9.90
N GLY A 50 5.87 1.89 10.02
CA GLY A 50 4.58 2.56 9.99
C GLY A 50 3.55 1.81 9.16
N LEU A 51 2.71 2.53 8.45
CA LEU A 51 1.61 2.00 7.69
C LEU A 51 1.91 2.02 6.19
N ILE A 52 1.75 0.89 5.53
CA ILE A 52 1.93 0.73 4.08
C ILE A 52 0.70 0.05 3.50
N GLY A 53 0.20 0.53 2.39
CA GLY A 53 -0.95 -0.09 1.75
C GLY A 53 -1.44 0.67 0.54
N TYR A 54 -2.72 0.48 0.22
CA TYR A 54 -3.36 1.15 -0.89
C TYR A 54 -4.73 1.71 -0.51
N PHE A 55 -5.14 2.70 -1.26
CA PHE A 55 -6.50 3.21 -1.36
C PHE A 55 -7.01 2.87 -2.76
N SER A 56 -8.13 2.16 -2.86
CA SER A 56 -8.75 1.94 -4.17
C SER A 56 -9.33 3.25 -4.70
N TYR A 57 -9.59 3.30 -6.00
CA TYR A 57 -10.22 4.48 -6.61
C TYR A 57 -11.58 4.77 -5.97
N GLU A 58 -12.35 3.74 -5.67
CA GLU A 58 -13.68 3.82 -5.08
C GLU A 58 -13.66 4.31 -3.62
N SER A 59 -12.50 4.27 -2.95
CA SER A 59 -12.36 4.87 -1.61
C SER A 59 -12.68 6.37 -1.61
N PHE A 60 -12.64 7.01 -2.79
CA PHE A 60 -13.04 8.40 -2.95
C PHE A 60 -14.53 8.65 -2.63
N ASN A 61 -15.38 7.61 -2.64
CA ASN A 61 -16.77 7.72 -2.17
C ASN A 61 -16.88 8.19 -0.71
N PHE A 62 -15.87 7.93 0.12
CA PHE A 62 -15.87 8.43 1.51
C PHE A 62 -15.64 9.94 1.59
N ILE A 63 -15.04 10.54 0.56
CA ILE A 63 -14.75 11.98 0.48
C ILE A 63 -15.86 12.69 -0.29
N GLU A 64 -16.28 12.13 -1.43
CA GLU A 64 -17.30 12.72 -2.32
C GLU A 64 -18.35 11.65 -2.69
N PRO A 65 -19.34 11.43 -1.81
CA PRO A 65 -20.37 10.40 -2.00
C PRO A 65 -21.24 10.62 -3.26
N LYS A 66 -21.29 11.85 -3.79
CA LYS A 66 -22.07 12.17 -4.99
C LYS A 66 -21.61 11.43 -6.23
N LEU A 67 -20.35 10.99 -6.27
CA LEU A 67 -19.81 10.23 -7.39
C LEU A 67 -20.44 8.85 -7.52
N ASN A 68 -20.96 8.30 -6.44
CA ASN A 68 -21.63 7.00 -6.39
C ASN A 68 -20.87 5.89 -7.13
N LEU A 69 -19.56 5.80 -6.87
CA LEU A 69 -18.70 4.77 -7.45
C LEU A 69 -19.12 3.39 -6.95
N HIS A 70 -18.98 2.38 -7.80
CA HIS A 70 -19.32 1.00 -7.44
C HIS A 70 -18.47 0.52 -6.26
N SER A 71 -19.03 -0.37 -5.43
CA SER A 71 -18.24 -1.07 -4.42
C SER A 71 -17.30 -2.05 -5.11
N PRO A 72 -16.00 -1.99 -4.85
CA PRO A 72 -15.05 -2.96 -5.42
C PRO A 72 -15.20 -4.34 -4.75
N ASP A 73 -14.77 -5.39 -5.44
CA ASP A 73 -14.67 -6.75 -4.88
C ASP A 73 -13.52 -6.90 -3.87
N ILE A 74 -12.67 -5.89 -3.78
CA ILE A 74 -11.54 -5.80 -2.85
C ILE A 74 -11.82 -4.76 -1.76
N PRO A 75 -11.06 -4.73 -0.64
CA PRO A 75 -11.18 -3.66 0.34
C PRO A 75 -10.98 -2.29 -0.30
N PHE A 76 -11.79 -1.29 0.09
CA PHE A 76 -11.58 0.11 -0.31
C PHE A 76 -10.21 0.62 0.10
N ILE A 77 -9.76 0.23 1.28
CA ILE A 77 -8.45 0.57 1.82
C ILE A 77 -7.87 -0.68 2.45
N SER A 78 -6.63 -1.02 2.12
CA SER A 78 -5.91 -2.12 2.78
C SER A 78 -4.54 -1.63 3.23
N ILE A 79 -4.32 -1.64 4.55
CA ILE A 79 -3.13 -1.10 5.19
C ILE A 79 -2.46 -2.18 6.05
N CYS A 80 -1.15 -2.34 5.90
CA CYS A 80 -0.32 -3.17 6.76
C CYS A 80 0.49 -2.29 7.70
N GLN A 81 0.53 -2.65 8.97
CA GLN A 81 1.49 -2.12 9.92
C GLN A 81 2.82 -2.86 9.74
N CYS A 82 3.87 -2.11 9.48
CA CYS A 82 5.21 -2.61 9.24
C CYS A 82 6.15 -2.14 10.35
N ASN A 83 6.42 -3.03 11.31
CA ASN A 83 7.32 -2.79 12.44
C ASN A 83 8.74 -3.33 12.16
N GLU A 84 8.90 -4.12 11.11
CA GLU A 84 10.17 -4.70 10.67
C GLU A 84 10.36 -4.37 9.19
N ILE A 85 11.42 -3.67 8.85
CA ILE A 85 11.72 -3.28 7.47
C ILE A 85 13.20 -3.46 7.14
N ILE A 86 13.47 -3.74 5.87
CA ILE A 86 14.81 -3.70 5.30
C ILE A 86 14.83 -2.58 4.27
N VAL A 87 15.70 -1.61 4.47
CA VAL A 87 15.84 -0.46 3.58
C VAL A 87 17.15 -0.54 2.82
N PHE A 88 17.09 -0.52 1.50
CA PHE A 88 18.28 -0.45 0.65
C PHE A 88 18.58 1.01 0.31
N ASP A 89 19.77 1.46 0.67
CA ASP A 89 20.30 2.77 0.29
C ASP A 89 21.16 2.58 -0.97
N ASN A 90 20.56 2.78 -2.12
CA ASN A 90 21.24 2.60 -3.41
C ASN A 90 22.37 3.60 -3.64
N PHE A 91 22.31 4.77 -2.99
CA PHE A 91 23.36 5.79 -3.12
C PHE A 91 24.61 5.40 -2.34
N LYS A 92 24.44 4.86 -1.13
CA LYS A 92 25.56 4.43 -0.28
C LYS A 92 25.99 2.98 -0.51
N GLY A 93 25.20 2.19 -1.26
CA GLY A 93 25.43 0.76 -1.43
C GLY A 93 25.31 -0.04 -0.13
N THR A 94 24.45 0.41 0.79
CA THR A 94 24.25 -0.20 2.11
C THR A 94 22.79 -0.56 2.33
N PHE A 95 22.53 -1.42 3.31
CA PHE A 95 21.16 -1.66 3.74
C PHE A 95 21.04 -1.55 5.26
N TYR A 96 19.84 -1.23 5.72
CA TYR A 96 19.48 -1.11 7.12
C TYR A 96 18.43 -2.14 7.47
N ILE A 97 18.58 -2.81 8.61
CA ILE A 97 17.53 -3.62 9.23
C ILE A 97 16.98 -2.81 10.38
N ILE A 98 15.71 -2.45 10.31
CA ILE A 98 15.04 -1.60 11.29
C ILE A 98 13.90 -2.40 11.91
N VAL A 99 13.87 -2.44 13.24
CA VAL A 99 12.81 -3.06 14.02
C VAL A 99 12.30 -2.02 15.02
N THR A 100 11.01 -1.70 14.93
CA THR A 100 10.32 -0.80 15.86
C THR A 100 9.52 -1.61 16.86
N THR A 101 9.42 -1.13 18.09
CA THR A 101 8.62 -1.74 19.16
C THR A 101 7.80 -0.68 19.88
N GLU A 102 6.57 -1.02 20.25
CA GLU A 102 5.68 -0.17 21.05
C GLU A 102 6.07 -0.17 22.53
N GLN A 103 6.79 -1.19 22.97
CA GLN A 103 7.26 -1.31 24.35
C GLN A 103 8.44 -0.39 24.62
N LYS A 104 8.18 0.70 25.35
CA LYS A 104 9.20 1.69 25.76
C LYS A 104 9.97 1.19 27.01
N THR A 105 10.45 -0.04 26.99
CA THR A 105 11.13 -0.71 28.11
C THR A 105 12.44 -1.34 27.61
N ASP A 106 13.32 -1.67 28.55
CA ASP A 106 14.56 -2.40 28.24
C ASP A 106 14.26 -3.77 27.60
N ASP A 107 13.21 -4.45 28.03
CA ASP A 107 12.79 -5.73 27.45
C ASP A 107 12.36 -5.56 25.98
N GLY A 108 11.64 -4.49 25.66
CA GLY A 108 11.27 -4.14 24.30
C GLY A 108 12.52 -3.90 23.43
N TYR A 109 13.50 -3.15 23.96
CA TYR A 109 14.77 -2.92 23.25
C TYR A 109 15.56 -4.24 23.02
N GLN A 110 15.69 -5.09 24.04
CA GLN A 110 16.39 -6.37 23.89
C GLN A 110 15.66 -7.30 22.91
N SER A 111 14.34 -7.30 22.91
CA SER A 111 13.54 -8.06 21.94
C SER A 111 13.79 -7.58 20.51
N ALA A 112 13.74 -6.27 20.27
CA ALA A 112 14.05 -5.69 18.96
C ALA A 112 15.47 -6.01 18.50
N LYS A 113 16.46 -5.91 19.40
CA LYS A 113 17.86 -6.27 19.11
C LYS A 113 18.04 -7.74 18.76
N ARG A 114 17.34 -8.64 19.44
CA ARG A 114 17.33 -10.07 19.12
C ARG A 114 16.74 -10.28 17.73
N ARG A 115 15.62 -9.63 17.44
CA ARG A 115 14.96 -9.75 16.14
C ARG A 115 15.81 -9.27 14.97
N ILE A 116 16.55 -8.17 15.14
CA ILE A 116 17.53 -7.71 14.15
C ILE A 116 18.59 -8.79 13.87
N LYS A 117 19.10 -9.46 14.91
CA LYS A 117 20.08 -10.55 14.73
C LYS A 117 19.50 -11.74 13.97
N GLU A 118 18.25 -12.11 14.24
CA GLU A 118 17.55 -13.19 13.54
C GLU A 118 17.38 -12.86 12.05
N ILE A 119 16.90 -11.67 11.74
CA ILE A 119 16.72 -11.19 10.35
C ILE A 119 18.08 -11.17 9.63
N LYS A 120 19.12 -10.63 10.29
CA LYS A 120 20.48 -10.62 9.75
C LYS A 120 20.99 -12.03 9.45
N SER A 121 20.84 -12.97 10.37
CA SER A 121 21.25 -14.35 10.18
C SER A 121 20.48 -15.01 9.03
N ALA A 122 19.18 -14.79 8.92
CA ALA A 122 18.36 -15.28 7.83
C ALA A 122 18.87 -14.78 6.47
N ILE A 123 19.18 -13.47 6.36
CA ILE A 123 19.72 -12.89 5.11
C ILE A 123 21.03 -13.55 4.71
N TYR A 124 21.97 -13.75 5.66
CA TYR A 124 23.26 -14.36 5.35
C TYR A 124 23.18 -15.87 5.06
N SER A 125 22.14 -16.56 5.54
CA SER A 125 21.92 -17.98 5.25
C SER A 125 21.24 -18.21 3.90
N LEU A 126 20.71 -17.17 3.25
CA LEU A 126 20.11 -17.29 1.93
C LEU A 126 21.17 -17.66 0.91
N GLN A 127 21.06 -18.85 0.32
CA GLN A 127 21.77 -19.19 -0.90
C GLN A 127 21.16 -18.40 -2.05
N PRO A 128 21.96 -17.76 -2.92
CA PRO A 128 21.41 -17.16 -4.13
C PRO A 128 20.71 -18.27 -4.92
N SER A 129 19.40 -18.28 -4.95
CA SER A 129 18.69 -19.12 -5.91
C SER A 129 19.03 -18.57 -7.29
N ILE A 130 19.93 -19.22 -8.00
CA ILE A 130 20.05 -19.03 -9.45
C ILE A 130 18.65 -19.34 -9.97
N SER A 131 17.94 -18.33 -10.44
CA SER A 131 16.61 -18.51 -10.98
C SER A 131 16.72 -19.50 -12.12
N GLN A 132 16.36 -20.75 -11.84
CA GLN A 132 16.23 -21.76 -12.86
C GLN A 132 15.13 -21.26 -13.79
N ASN A 133 15.57 -20.92 -15.01
CA ASN A 133 14.73 -20.71 -16.18
C ASN A 133 13.31 -20.22 -15.86
N ILE A 134 13.13 -18.91 -15.91
CA ILE A 134 11.80 -18.39 -16.21
C ILE A 134 11.48 -18.96 -17.58
N ASN A 135 10.76 -20.08 -17.62
CA ASN A 135 10.11 -20.51 -18.83
C ASN A 135 9.23 -19.34 -19.24
N ARG A 136 9.69 -18.56 -20.23
CA ARG A 136 8.84 -17.60 -20.90
C ARG A 136 7.69 -18.41 -21.47
N VAL A 137 6.57 -18.33 -20.79
CA VAL A 137 5.34 -18.85 -21.35
C VAL A 137 5.00 -17.87 -22.47
N ASP A 138 5.39 -18.22 -23.69
CA ASP A 138 4.94 -17.56 -24.92
C ASP A 138 3.44 -17.89 -25.16
N LYS A 139 2.62 -17.60 -24.14
CA LYS A 139 1.18 -17.51 -24.34
C LYS A 139 0.92 -16.12 -24.90
N GLU A 140 0.44 -16.03 -26.12
CA GLU A 140 -0.21 -14.83 -26.59
C GLU A 140 -1.25 -14.43 -25.57
N LEU A 141 -0.97 -13.34 -24.86
CA LEU A 141 -1.94 -12.75 -23.93
C LEU A 141 -3.03 -12.13 -24.80
N VAL A 142 -4.12 -12.88 -24.98
CA VAL A 142 -5.33 -12.31 -25.55
C VAL A 142 -5.89 -11.34 -24.53
N SER A 143 -5.61 -10.06 -24.70
CA SER A 143 -6.20 -9.01 -23.86
C SER A 143 -7.52 -8.56 -24.48
N THR A 144 -8.59 -8.68 -23.73
CA THR A 144 -9.83 -7.95 -24.03
C THR A 144 -9.75 -6.61 -23.33
N THR A 145 -10.13 -5.55 -24.02
CA THR A 145 -10.06 -4.18 -23.45
C THR A 145 -11.45 -3.56 -23.42
N ASN A 146 -11.77 -2.93 -22.29
CA ASN A 146 -13.00 -2.17 -22.09
C ASN A 146 -12.68 -0.73 -21.64
N PRO A 147 -13.10 0.30 -22.37
CA PRO A 147 -13.80 0.26 -23.67
C PRO A 147 -12.89 -0.16 -24.84
N ASP A 148 -13.49 -0.52 -25.97
CA ASP A 148 -12.75 -0.79 -27.20
C ASP A 148 -12.02 0.45 -27.73
N GLU A 149 -11.10 0.26 -28.68
CA GLU A 149 -10.25 1.34 -29.21
C GLU A 149 -11.06 2.52 -29.79
N LYS A 150 -12.13 2.24 -30.52
CA LYS A 150 -12.97 3.26 -31.15
C LYS A 150 -13.67 4.11 -30.11
N THR A 151 -14.25 3.47 -29.12
CA THR A 151 -14.94 4.12 -28.00
C THR A 151 -13.97 4.95 -27.17
N PHE A 152 -12.79 4.40 -26.85
CA PHE A 152 -11.76 5.14 -26.12
C PHE A 152 -11.31 6.40 -26.87
N LYS A 153 -11.07 6.30 -28.19
CA LYS A 153 -10.72 7.46 -29.04
C LYS A 153 -11.84 8.54 -29.05
N SER A 154 -13.11 8.11 -28.95
CA SER A 154 -14.23 9.07 -28.85
C SER A 154 -14.22 9.81 -27.53
N TYR A 155 -13.93 9.14 -26.42
CA TYR A 155 -13.78 9.76 -25.12
C TYR A 155 -12.66 10.81 -25.11
N VAL A 156 -11.49 10.45 -25.69
CA VAL A 156 -10.38 11.42 -25.84
C VAL A 156 -10.80 12.67 -26.61
N LYS A 157 -11.57 12.54 -27.70
CA LYS A 157 -12.08 13.70 -28.46
C LYS A 157 -13.01 14.57 -27.63
N ASN A 158 -13.94 13.96 -26.88
CA ASN A 158 -14.86 14.69 -26.01
C ASN A 158 -14.12 15.46 -24.91
N ILE A 159 -13.14 14.81 -24.26
CA ILE A 159 -12.32 15.46 -23.23
C ILE A 159 -11.55 16.66 -23.83
N LYS A 160 -10.97 16.50 -25.01
CA LYS A 160 -10.29 17.62 -25.70
C LYS A 160 -11.22 18.79 -25.98
N SER A 161 -12.50 18.53 -26.34
CA SER A 161 -13.48 19.59 -26.50
C SER A 161 -13.73 20.32 -25.17
N LEU A 162 -14.00 19.59 -24.10
CA LEU A 162 -14.25 20.18 -22.78
C LEU A 162 -13.05 21.02 -22.28
N ILE A 163 -11.81 20.60 -22.59
CA ILE A 163 -10.60 21.38 -22.27
C ILE A 163 -10.59 22.69 -23.09
N ASN A 164 -10.87 22.61 -24.41
CA ASN A 164 -10.88 23.78 -25.28
C ASN A 164 -11.99 24.76 -24.92
N ASP A 165 -13.13 24.26 -24.44
CA ASP A 165 -14.28 25.06 -24.01
C ASP A 165 -14.09 25.65 -22.59
N GLY A 166 -12.98 25.30 -21.92
CA GLY A 166 -12.63 25.80 -20.58
C GLY A 166 -13.39 25.15 -19.42
N GLU A 167 -14.13 24.07 -19.68
CA GLU A 167 -14.92 23.35 -18.66
C GLU A 167 -14.02 22.56 -17.69
N ILE A 168 -12.90 22.02 -18.19
CA ILE A 168 -11.92 21.26 -17.40
C ILE A 168 -10.50 21.60 -17.86
N MET A 169 -9.53 21.46 -16.95
CA MET A 169 -8.11 21.66 -17.28
C MET A 169 -7.43 20.35 -17.67
N GLN A 170 -7.82 19.24 -17.07
CA GLN A 170 -7.20 17.93 -17.27
C GLN A 170 -8.20 16.82 -16.96
N ALA A 171 -8.09 15.71 -17.67
CA ALA A 171 -8.75 14.45 -17.32
C ALA A 171 -7.83 13.27 -17.61
N VAL A 172 -7.92 12.24 -16.78
CA VAL A 172 -7.24 10.97 -16.99
C VAL A 172 -8.28 9.90 -17.28
N LEU A 173 -8.26 9.37 -18.50
CA LEU A 173 -9.16 8.28 -18.91
C LEU A 173 -8.56 6.94 -18.51
N SER A 174 -9.34 6.11 -17.85
CA SER A 174 -8.96 4.73 -17.54
C SER A 174 -9.45 3.76 -18.61
N ARG A 175 -8.83 2.59 -18.67
CA ARG A 175 -9.15 1.48 -19.56
C ARG A 175 -8.81 0.17 -18.87
N GLU A 176 -9.71 -0.79 -18.89
CA GLU A 176 -9.53 -2.16 -18.40
C GLU A 176 -9.09 -3.10 -19.52
#